data_2e8b38f16f5489488d861627925e2750
#
_entry.id   2e8b38f16f5489488d861627925e2750
#
_cell.length_a   1.000
_cell.length_b   1.000
_cell.length_c   1.000
_cell.angle_alpha   90.00
_cell.angle_beta   90.00
_cell.angle_gamma   90.00
#
_symmetry.space_group_name_H-M   'P 1'
#
loop_
_entity.id
_entity.type
_entity.pdbx_description
1 polymer ?
#
loop_
_entity_poly.entity_id
_entity_poly.type
_entity_poly.pdbx_seq_one_letter_code
_entity_poly.pdbx_strand_id
1 'polypeptide(L)'
;DTPVKDRDGKTHNLKIGYIGFVPPQIMIWDKPNLSGKVTVNDITETAKKFVPQMKKEGADLVVAIPHSGFSQEPYKAMAENSVYYLSEVPGIDAIMFGHSHGVFPSKDFANIKGVDITKGTVNGIPAVMPGQWGDHLGVVDLVVNNDDSSWKVVDANAHARPVYDKANKKALVERDDELAKIIDKPHNDTRQFVGKLIGKASDNMYSYLALVQSDPTVQIVNDAQVDYTKHYIQGDPDLADLPVLSAAAPFKVGGRKNAPDEFVEVEKGDLTFRNAADLYLYPNTLVVVKATGAEVIEWLECSAGMFNRIDPQSTSPQSLINWDGFRTYNFDTISGINYQIDLTEPAKYDVDCQLVNKQANRIKHVTYQGKPIDPKATFLVATNNYRAYGGKFAGTGDNHIAFASPDENRAVLASYIAKVSKEHGEVTSRADNNWSFLPIKTDKALDIRFETSQSDKAAKFIQQNAQYPLKQVGTDDIGFAIYQIDLTEK
;
A
#
# COMPACT_ATOMS: atom_id res chain seq x y z
N ASP A 1 -5.74 31.43 19.77
CA ASP A 1 -5.11 31.85 21.05
C ASP A 1 -5.32 30.75 22.09
N THR A 2 -4.22 30.31 22.70
CA THR A 2 -4.23 29.26 23.72
C THR A 2 -3.80 29.89 25.06
N PRO A 3 -4.63 29.89 26.11
CA PRO A 3 -4.22 30.35 27.40
C PRO A 3 -3.22 29.38 28.03
N VAL A 4 -2.04 29.86 28.38
CA VAL A 4 -0.99 29.10 29.06
C VAL A 4 -0.70 29.78 30.43
N LYS A 5 -0.42 28.96 31.44
CA LYS A 5 -0.03 29.47 32.76
C LYS A 5 1.48 29.38 32.94
N ASP A 6 2.10 30.46 33.39
CA ASP A 6 3.50 30.43 33.79
C ASP A 6 3.68 29.76 35.17
N ARG A 7 4.93 29.69 35.63
CA ARG A 7 5.28 29.09 36.93
C ARG A 7 4.69 29.81 38.14
N ASP A 8 4.37 31.10 37.97
CA ASP A 8 3.76 31.93 39.00
C ASP A 8 2.21 31.89 38.95
N GLY A 9 1.64 31.08 38.02
CA GLY A 9 0.20 30.92 37.86
C GLY A 9 -0.48 32.04 37.05
N LYS A 10 0.28 33.00 36.51
CA LYS A 10 -0.24 34.03 35.63
C LYS A 10 -0.57 33.49 34.26
N THR A 11 -1.73 33.86 33.75
CA THR A 11 -2.19 33.43 32.42
C THR A 11 -1.65 34.37 31.34
N HIS A 12 -1.10 33.74 30.28
CA HIS A 12 -0.66 34.40 29.06
C HIS A 12 -1.41 33.82 27.87
N ASN A 13 -1.61 34.62 26.84
CA ASN A 13 -2.17 34.11 25.58
C ASN A 13 -1.03 33.76 24.61
N LEU A 14 -0.95 32.53 24.21
CA LEU A 14 -0.02 32.03 23.22
C LEU A 14 -0.76 31.84 21.88
N LYS A 15 -0.29 32.50 20.83
CA LYS A 15 -0.87 32.38 19.50
C LYS A 15 -0.16 31.29 18.70
N ILE A 16 -0.80 30.13 18.53
CA ILE A 16 -0.25 29.01 17.77
C ILE A 16 -0.86 29.04 16.38
N GLY A 17 0.00 29.10 15.37
CA GLY A 17 -0.36 28.94 13.96
C GLY A 17 -0.26 27.48 13.54
N TYR A 18 -1.28 26.97 12.86
CA TYR A 18 -1.27 25.61 12.28
C TYR A 18 -1.25 25.69 10.76
N ILE A 19 -0.40 24.89 10.13
CA ILE A 19 -0.32 24.77 8.68
C ILE A 19 -0.35 23.30 8.25
N GLY A 20 -1.36 22.95 7.44
CA GLY A 20 -1.52 21.60 6.90
C GLY A 20 -0.92 21.48 5.52
N PHE A 21 -0.44 20.28 5.19
CA PHE A 21 0.07 19.95 3.85
C PHE A 21 -0.44 18.58 3.41
N VAL A 22 -0.53 18.40 2.09
CA VAL A 22 -0.85 17.12 1.45
C VAL A 22 0.23 16.78 0.43
N PRO A 23 0.49 15.49 0.15
CA PRO A 23 1.44 15.12 -0.89
C PRO A 23 0.93 15.58 -2.25
N PRO A 24 1.78 16.16 -3.11
CA PRO A 24 1.38 16.59 -4.45
C PRO A 24 0.76 15.47 -5.29
N GLN A 25 1.11 14.22 -5.01
CA GLN A 25 0.60 13.00 -5.64
C GLN A 25 -0.91 12.80 -5.46
N ILE A 26 -1.56 13.53 -4.53
CA ILE A 26 -3.02 13.51 -4.40
C ILE A 26 -3.73 13.90 -5.71
N MET A 27 -3.09 14.72 -6.54
CA MET A 27 -3.60 15.09 -7.85
C MET A 27 -3.65 13.91 -8.83
N ILE A 28 -2.91 12.84 -8.55
CA ILE A 28 -2.95 11.57 -9.28
C ILE A 28 -3.95 10.63 -8.61
N TRP A 29 -3.82 10.43 -7.31
CA TRP A 29 -4.60 9.45 -6.54
C TRP A 29 -6.09 9.75 -6.53
N ASP A 30 -6.45 11.04 -6.47
CA ASP A 30 -7.84 11.49 -6.41
C ASP A 30 -8.21 12.39 -7.61
N LYS A 31 -7.56 12.14 -8.75
CA LYS A 31 -7.72 12.92 -9.98
C LYS A 31 -9.18 13.16 -10.41
N PRO A 32 -10.07 12.15 -10.41
CA PRO A 32 -11.46 12.33 -10.82
C PRO A 32 -12.20 13.40 -10.00
N ASN A 33 -11.83 13.54 -8.73
CA ASN A 33 -12.46 14.50 -7.83
C ASN A 33 -11.80 15.88 -7.83
N LEU A 34 -10.50 15.97 -8.11
CA LEU A 34 -9.69 17.17 -7.93
C LEU A 34 -9.33 17.90 -9.21
N SER A 35 -9.28 17.22 -10.36
CA SER A 35 -8.88 17.81 -11.64
C SER A 35 -9.77 18.98 -12.01
N GLY A 36 -9.17 20.11 -12.39
CA GLY A 36 -9.86 21.35 -12.76
C GLY A 36 -10.47 22.14 -11.59
N LYS A 37 -10.39 21.62 -10.34
CA LYS A 37 -10.93 22.30 -9.14
C LYS A 37 -9.85 22.89 -8.26
N VAL A 38 -8.71 22.22 -8.13
CA VAL A 38 -7.58 22.64 -7.30
C VAL A 38 -6.25 22.37 -8.00
N THR A 39 -5.20 23.03 -7.49
CA THR A 39 -3.80 22.76 -7.81
C THR A 39 -3.05 22.56 -6.52
N VAL A 40 -1.98 21.75 -6.54
CA VAL A 40 -1.14 21.49 -5.37
C VAL A 40 0.28 21.97 -5.67
N ASN A 41 0.90 22.63 -4.69
CA ASN A 41 2.26 23.11 -4.75
C ASN A 41 3.19 22.18 -3.96
N ASP A 42 4.49 22.36 -4.15
CA ASP A 42 5.52 21.69 -3.34
C ASP A 42 5.36 22.01 -1.84
N ILE A 43 5.45 20.99 -1.01
CA ILE A 43 5.26 21.10 0.45
C ILE A 43 6.30 22.03 1.08
N THR A 44 7.59 21.79 0.77
CA THR A 44 8.71 22.52 1.39
C THR A 44 8.73 23.98 0.95
N GLU A 45 8.55 24.24 -0.35
CA GLU A 45 8.53 25.61 -0.88
C GLU A 45 7.31 26.39 -0.38
N THR A 46 6.16 25.71 -0.22
CA THR A 46 4.97 26.30 0.40
C THR A 46 5.22 26.68 1.86
N ALA A 47 5.88 25.81 2.62
CA ALA A 47 6.25 26.12 4.01
C ALA A 47 7.20 27.33 4.10
N LYS A 48 8.24 27.37 3.26
CA LYS A 48 9.17 28.52 3.20
C LYS A 48 8.47 29.84 2.89
N LYS A 49 7.38 29.83 2.15
CA LYS A 49 6.58 31.00 1.84
C LYS A 49 5.66 31.41 2.99
N PHE A 50 4.89 30.49 3.53
CA PHE A 50 3.80 30.81 4.45
C PHE A 50 4.21 30.84 5.93
N VAL A 51 5.22 30.08 6.37
CA VAL A 51 5.66 30.10 7.77
C VAL A 51 6.16 31.50 8.20
N PRO A 52 7.02 32.20 7.42
CA PRO A 52 7.38 33.59 7.76
C PRO A 52 6.19 34.56 7.75
N GLN A 53 5.22 34.35 6.86
CA GLN A 53 4.00 35.17 6.82
C GLN A 53 3.18 34.98 8.10
N MET A 54 2.99 33.72 8.57
CA MET A 54 2.28 33.42 9.81
C MET A 54 2.95 34.07 11.03
N LYS A 55 4.27 34.02 11.11
CA LYS A 55 5.05 34.70 12.18
C LYS A 55 4.84 36.22 12.11
N LYS A 56 4.86 36.82 10.91
CA LYS A 56 4.58 38.26 10.69
C LYS A 56 3.16 38.63 11.10
N GLU A 57 2.19 37.75 10.92
CA GLU A 57 0.78 37.92 11.31
C GLU A 57 0.56 37.68 12.83
N GLY A 58 1.64 37.42 13.57
CA GLY A 58 1.67 37.33 15.02
C GLY A 58 1.52 35.92 15.57
N ALA A 59 1.82 34.87 14.80
CA ALA A 59 1.93 33.53 15.38
C ALA A 59 3.20 33.45 16.24
N ASP A 60 3.04 33.15 17.51
CA ASP A 60 4.15 32.88 18.44
C ASP A 60 4.86 31.59 18.10
N LEU A 61 4.09 30.54 17.89
CA LEU A 61 4.57 29.23 17.46
C LEU A 61 3.87 28.80 16.16
N VAL A 62 4.57 27.99 15.34
CA VAL A 62 3.99 27.36 14.14
C VAL A 62 4.13 25.86 14.22
N VAL A 63 3.00 25.16 14.14
CA VAL A 63 2.92 23.70 14.09
C VAL A 63 2.56 23.27 12.68
N ALA A 64 3.43 22.49 12.05
CA ALA A 64 3.17 21.88 10.76
C ALA A 64 2.45 20.53 10.93
N ILE A 65 1.38 20.31 10.15
CA ILE A 65 0.58 19.09 10.15
C ILE A 65 0.57 18.50 8.72
N PRO A 66 1.70 17.94 8.26
CA PRO A 66 1.77 17.34 6.93
C PRO A 66 1.19 15.92 6.91
N HIS A 67 0.26 15.65 6.00
CA HIS A 67 -0.02 14.27 5.59
C HIS A 67 1.06 13.80 4.61
N SER A 68 2.29 13.68 5.09
CA SER A 68 3.50 13.34 4.33
C SER A 68 4.43 12.54 5.22
N GLY A 69 5.15 11.59 4.65
CA GLY A 69 6.05 10.72 5.38
C GLY A 69 7.46 11.29 5.50
N PHE A 70 8.34 10.44 6.02
CA PHE A 70 9.76 10.74 6.20
C PHE A 70 10.57 10.12 5.04
N SER A 71 11.48 10.91 4.45
CA SER A 71 12.48 10.43 3.49
C SER A 71 13.77 11.23 3.63
N GLN A 72 14.92 10.54 3.54
CA GLN A 72 16.25 11.14 3.50
C GLN A 72 16.83 11.26 2.08
N GLU A 73 16.10 10.81 1.07
CA GLU A 73 16.51 10.99 -0.32
C GLU A 73 16.81 12.48 -0.59
N PRO A 74 17.76 12.80 -1.47
CA PRO A 74 18.04 14.18 -1.82
C PRO A 74 16.77 14.95 -2.19
N TYR A 75 16.69 16.21 -1.78
CA TYR A 75 15.52 17.03 -2.07
C TYR A 75 15.13 16.99 -3.55
N LYS A 76 13.87 16.67 -3.76
CA LYS A 76 13.25 16.69 -5.09
C LYS A 76 11.95 17.50 -5.00
N ALA A 77 11.79 18.44 -5.91
CA ALA A 77 10.54 19.20 -5.98
C ALA A 77 9.34 18.27 -6.17
N MET A 78 8.24 18.60 -5.51
CA MET A 78 6.99 17.83 -5.53
C MET A 78 7.14 16.43 -4.90
N ALA A 79 8.09 16.25 -3.96
CA ALA A 79 8.28 14.98 -3.27
C ALA A 79 7.06 14.61 -2.39
N GLU A 80 6.73 13.33 -2.38
CA GLU A 80 5.63 12.76 -1.57
C GLU A 80 5.95 12.83 -0.07
N ASN A 81 7.19 12.47 0.29
CA ASN A 81 7.66 12.38 1.67
C ASN A 81 8.64 13.51 1.96
N SER A 82 8.18 14.58 2.62
CA SER A 82 8.92 15.84 2.75
C SER A 82 9.20 16.26 4.20
N VAL A 83 8.88 15.43 5.21
CA VAL A 83 9.00 15.82 6.63
C VAL A 83 10.43 16.16 7.03
N TYR A 84 11.43 15.46 6.51
CA TYR A 84 12.83 15.78 6.76
C TYR A 84 13.18 17.22 6.34
N TYR A 85 12.73 17.64 5.16
CA TYR A 85 12.96 18.99 4.63
C TYR A 85 12.09 20.05 5.29
N LEU A 86 10.89 19.70 5.76
CA LEU A 86 10.08 20.60 6.57
C LEU A 86 10.76 20.97 7.88
N SER A 87 11.49 20.05 8.50
CA SER A 87 12.24 20.32 9.72
C SER A 87 13.40 21.29 9.55
N GLU A 88 13.83 21.54 8.30
CA GLU A 88 14.84 22.53 7.94
C GLU A 88 14.27 23.92 7.66
N VAL A 89 12.94 24.07 7.60
CA VAL A 89 12.28 25.36 7.33
C VAL A 89 12.27 26.21 8.61
N PRO A 90 12.93 27.38 8.60
CA PRO A 90 12.99 28.25 9.78
C PRO A 90 11.60 28.73 10.22
N GLY A 91 11.32 28.66 11.52
CA GLY A 91 10.07 29.13 12.12
C GLY A 91 9.01 28.05 12.32
N ILE A 92 9.25 26.81 11.89
CA ILE A 92 8.45 25.66 12.33
C ILE A 92 8.94 25.26 13.73
N ASP A 93 8.01 25.13 14.68
CA ASP A 93 8.30 24.82 16.08
C ASP A 93 7.93 23.39 16.46
N ALA A 94 7.04 22.73 15.71
CA ALA A 94 6.72 21.32 15.86
C ALA A 94 6.14 20.74 14.58
N ILE A 95 6.25 19.40 14.41
CA ILE A 95 5.71 18.66 13.25
C ILE A 95 4.90 17.46 13.73
N MET A 96 3.62 17.38 13.33
CA MET A 96 2.75 16.22 13.52
C MET A 96 2.47 15.61 12.16
N PHE A 97 3.04 14.44 11.86
CA PHE A 97 3.05 13.88 10.50
C PHE A 97 2.49 12.45 10.42
N GLY A 98 2.30 11.95 9.19
CA GLY A 98 1.66 10.66 8.96
C GLY A 98 2.03 10.05 7.60
N HIS A 99 1.04 9.56 6.87
CA HIS A 99 1.11 9.01 5.51
C HIS A 99 1.83 7.65 5.38
N SER A 100 3.04 7.52 5.88
CA SER A 100 3.83 6.28 5.77
C SER A 100 3.46 5.20 6.81
N HIS A 101 2.51 5.49 7.71
CA HIS A 101 1.98 4.58 8.74
C HIS A 101 3.03 4.07 9.75
N GLY A 102 4.21 4.70 9.78
CA GLY A 102 5.25 4.38 10.76
C GLY A 102 4.98 4.98 12.14
N VAL A 103 5.79 4.59 13.10
CA VAL A 103 5.79 5.19 14.45
C VAL A 103 7.08 5.97 14.64
N PHE A 104 6.97 7.29 14.83
CA PHE A 104 8.10 8.14 15.17
C PHE A 104 7.82 8.91 16.48
N PRO A 105 8.79 8.95 17.40
CA PRO A 105 10.10 8.32 17.39
C PRO A 105 10.04 6.80 17.62
N SER A 106 10.92 6.05 16.95
CA SER A 106 11.14 4.62 17.17
C SER A 106 12.54 4.20 16.73
N LYS A 107 12.90 2.93 16.99
CA LYS A 107 14.19 2.36 16.59
C LYS A 107 14.44 2.38 15.09
N ASP A 108 13.40 2.38 14.28
CA ASP A 108 13.47 2.40 12.82
C ASP A 108 14.14 3.67 12.27
N PHE A 109 14.19 4.72 13.10
CA PHE A 109 14.78 6.03 12.77
C PHE A 109 16.11 6.30 13.52
N ALA A 110 16.64 5.32 14.27
CA ALA A 110 17.75 5.53 15.21
C ALA A 110 19.07 6.00 14.58
N ASN A 111 19.34 5.63 13.32
CA ASN A 111 20.63 5.90 12.67
C ASN A 111 20.54 6.99 11.60
N ILE A 112 19.48 7.77 11.62
CA ILE A 112 19.21 8.80 10.65
C ILE A 112 19.90 10.11 11.08
N LYS A 113 20.67 10.73 10.18
CA LYS A 113 21.32 12.01 10.46
C LYS A 113 20.30 13.08 10.83
N GLY A 114 20.57 13.82 11.90
CA GLY A 114 19.67 14.87 12.40
C GLY A 114 18.47 14.37 13.20
N VAL A 115 18.33 13.06 13.39
CA VAL A 115 17.24 12.47 14.20
C VAL A 115 17.76 12.11 15.58
N ASP A 116 17.01 12.53 16.61
CA ASP A 116 17.17 12.11 18.02
C ASP A 116 15.89 11.38 18.44
N ILE A 117 15.93 10.06 18.47
CA ILE A 117 14.78 9.24 18.85
C ILE A 117 14.45 9.31 20.35
N THR A 118 15.39 9.77 21.20
CA THR A 118 15.17 9.92 22.65
C THR A 118 14.36 11.17 22.94
N LYS A 119 14.65 12.28 22.26
CA LYS A 119 13.89 13.52 22.33
C LYS A 119 12.71 13.55 21.37
N GLY A 120 12.67 12.68 20.38
CA GLY A 120 11.66 12.70 19.31
C GLY A 120 11.81 13.93 18.40
N THR A 121 13.04 14.23 17.96
CA THR A 121 13.29 15.42 17.12
C THR A 121 13.90 15.05 15.78
N VAL A 122 13.60 15.86 14.76
CA VAL A 122 14.23 15.85 13.43
C VAL A 122 14.87 17.23 13.21
N ASN A 123 16.18 17.28 13.01
CA ASN A 123 16.97 18.52 12.92
C ASN A 123 16.70 19.49 14.10
N GLY A 124 16.46 18.93 15.29
CA GLY A 124 16.13 19.70 16.51
C GLY A 124 14.66 20.09 16.64
N ILE A 125 13.82 19.88 15.64
CA ILE A 125 12.38 20.16 15.69
C ILE A 125 11.65 18.95 16.25
N PRO A 126 10.83 19.06 17.31
CA PRO A 126 10.03 17.97 17.83
C PRO A 126 9.01 17.50 16.79
N ALA A 127 8.96 16.19 16.59
CA ALA A 127 8.12 15.59 15.56
C ALA A 127 7.48 14.30 16.07
N VAL A 128 6.27 13.97 15.61
CA VAL A 128 5.59 12.74 15.98
C VAL A 128 4.81 12.16 14.81
N MET A 129 4.92 10.84 14.62
CA MET A 129 4.08 10.04 13.71
C MET A 129 3.48 8.88 14.51
N PRO A 130 2.16 8.85 14.74
CA PRO A 130 1.53 7.94 15.68
C PRO A 130 1.04 6.62 15.07
N GLY A 131 1.69 6.10 14.03
CA GLY A 131 1.28 4.84 13.40
C GLY A 131 0.03 4.99 12.53
N GLN A 132 -0.91 4.05 12.67
CA GLN A 132 -2.15 4.02 11.90
C GLN A 132 -3.34 3.53 12.72
N TRP A 133 -4.57 3.84 12.26
CA TRP A 133 -5.84 3.35 12.82
C TRP A 133 -6.04 3.62 14.32
N GLY A 134 -5.35 4.61 14.86
CA GLY A 134 -5.45 4.97 16.28
C GLY A 134 -4.70 4.00 17.21
N ASP A 135 -3.69 3.28 16.72
CA ASP A 135 -2.89 2.36 17.53
C ASP A 135 -1.94 3.07 18.50
N HIS A 136 -1.64 4.36 18.27
CA HIS A 136 -0.84 5.21 19.15
C HIS A 136 -1.46 6.59 19.33
N LEU A 137 -1.16 7.22 20.45
CA LEU A 137 -1.36 8.65 20.67
C LEU A 137 -0.01 9.37 20.53
N GLY A 138 0.09 10.25 19.54
CA GLY A 138 1.25 11.15 19.39
C GLY A 138 1.16 12.32 20.33
N VAL A 139 2.22 12.58 21.10
CA VAL A 139 2.32 13.69 22.05
C VAL A 139 3.58 14.49 21.77
N VAL A 140 3.44 15.81 21.72
CA VAL A 140 4.55 16.76 21.62
C VAL A 140 4.44 17.73 22.79
N ASP A 141 5.42 17.68 23.68
CA ASP A 141 5.55 18.58 24.82
C ASP A 141 6.54 19.69 24.47
N LEU A 142 6.10 20.94 24.57
CA LEU A 142 6.92 22.12 24.32
C LEU A 142 7.11 22.90 25.60
N VAL A 143 8.34 23.17 25.97
CA VAL A 143 8.66 24.15 27.02
C VAL A 143 8.93 25.48 26.34
N VAL A 144 8.10 26.46 26.66
CA VAL A 144 8.19 27.79 26.04
C VAL A 144 8.60 28.84 27.05
N ASN A 145 9.41 29.78 26.63
CA ASN A 145 9.81 30.95 27.40
C ASN A 145 9.41 32.23 26.66
N ASN A 146 9.02 33.26 27.40
CA ASN A 146 8.71 34.58 26.85
C ASN A 146 9.80 35.55 27.27
N ASP A 147 10.76 35.80 26.41
CA ASP A 147 11.78 36.79 26.58
C ASP A 147 11.44 38.02 25.71
N ASP A 148 11.37 39.22 26.34
CA ASP A 148 11.18 40.49 25.65
C ASP A 148 9.98 40.53 24.67
N SER A 149 8.86 39.92 25.07
CA SER A 149 7.61 39.85 24.27
C SER A 149 7.64 38.86 23.08
N SER A 150 8.60 37.98 23.01
CA SER A 150 8.62 36.90 22.03
C SER A 150 8.64 35.53 22.71
N TRP A 151 7.75 34.62 22.26
CA TRP A 151 7.74 33.25 22.71
C TRP A 151 8.76 32.41 21.94
N LYS A 152 9.52 31.58 22.67
CA LYS A 152 10.50 30.67 22.09
C LYS A 152 10.37 29.28 22.71
N VAL A 153 10.48 28.25 21.93
CA VAL A 153 10.64 26.88 22.42
C VAL A 153 12.07 26.74 22.96
N VAL A 154 12.22 26.45 24.24
CA VAL A 154 13.53 26.29 24.92
C VAL A 154 13.88 24.84 25.19
N ASP A 155 12.89 23.94 25.24
CA ASP A 155 13.05 22.51 25.30
C ASP A 155 11.80 21.84 24.72
N ALA A 156 11.96 20.62 24.20
CA ALA A 156 10.86 19.87 23.62
C ALA A 156 11.10 18.37 23.72
N ASN A 157 10.00 17.64 23.80
CA ASN A 157 10.01 16.18 23.73
C ASN A 157 8.80 15.71 22.91
N ALA A 158 8.98 14.70 22.08
CA ALA A 158 7.89 14.07 21.36
C ALA A 158 7.94 12.54 21.55
N HIS A 159 6.78 11.93 21.70
CA HIS A 159 6.67 10.48 21.86
C HIS A 159 5.32 9.96 21.36
N ALA A 160 5.33 8.72 20.89
CA ALA A 160 4.14 8.00 20.50
C ALA A 160 3.79 6.96 21.58
N ARG A 161 2.60 7.06 22.16
CA ARG A 161 2.10 6.17 23.22
C ARG A 161 1.20 5.10 22.62
N PRO A 162 1.57 3.82 22.64
CA PRO A 162 0.70 2.77 22.13
C PRO A 162 -0.53 2.59 23.03
N VAL A 163 -1.66 2.26 22.43
CA VAL A 163 -2.90 1.91 23.15
C VAL A 163 -3.01 0.41 23.41
N TYR A 164 -2.20 -0.40 22.69
CA TYR A 164 -2.21 -1.85 22.77
C TYR A 164 -0.79 -2.42 22.66
N ASP A 165 -0.45 -3.35 23.55
CA ASP A 165 0.78 -4.13 23.49
C ASP A 165 0.55 -5.37 22.61
N LYS A 166 1.07 -5.33 21.38
CA LYS A 166 0.92 -6.39 20.38
C LYS A 166 1.63 -7.68 20.81
N ALA A 167 2.81 -7.56 21.46
CA ALA A 167 3.60 -8.72 21.88
C ALA A 167 2.91 -9.53 22.98
N ASN A 168 2.33 -8.83 23.98
CA ASN A 168 1.64 -9.46 25.10
C ASN A 168 0.12 -9.55 24.90
N LYS A 169 -0.40 -9.12 23.75
CA LYS A 169 -1.83 -9.09 23.40
C LYS A 169 -2.69 -8.42 24.49
N LYS A 170 -2.24 -7.28 25.01
CA LYS A 170 -2.84 -6.60 26.16
C LYS A 170 -3.15 -5.13 25.83
N ALA A 171 -4.36 -4.69 26.19
CA ALA A 171 -4.70 -3.27 26.19
C ALA A 171 -3.85 -2.52 27.23
N LEU A 172 -3.29 -1.37 26.85
CA LEU A 172 -2.50 -0.50 27.73
C LEU A 172 -3.32 0.63 28.32
N VAL A 173 -4.52 0.87 27.78
CA VAL A 173 -5.47 1.89 28.23
C VAL A 173 -6.86 1.28 28.35
N GLU A 174 -7.68 1.81 29.23
CA GLU A 174 -9.08 1.44 29.35
C GLU A 174 -9.93 2.11 28.28
N ARG A 175 -11.07 1.49 27.96
CA ARG A 175 -12.06 2.07 27.04
C ARG A 175 -12.74 3.27 27.71
N ASP A 176 -12.83 4.37 27.00
CA ASP A 176 -13.64 5.51 27.39
C ASP A 176 -15.12 5.24 27.02
N ASP A 177 -15.96 5.09 28.04
CA ASP A 177 -17.39 4.76 27.86
C ASP A 177 -18.22 5.94 27.34
N GLU A 178 -17.80 7.18 27.54
CA GLU A 178 -18.49 8.35 26.99
C GLU A 178 -18.25 8.46 25.48
N LEU A 179 -17.00 8.33 25.04
CA LEU A 179 -16.68 8.25 23.62
C LEU A 179 -17.36 7.06 22.96
N ALA A 180 -17.37 5.90 23.62
CA ALA A 180 -18.06 4.72 23.11
C ALA A 180 -19.55 4.97 22.85
N LYS A 181 -20.26 5.67 23.73
CA LYS A 181 -21.68 6.03 23.53
C LYS A 181 -21.87 6.98 22.34
N ILE A 182 -20.97 7.94 22.13
CA ILE A 182 -21.05 8.90 21.01
C ILE A 182 -20.95 8.17 19.66
N ILE A 183 -20.05 7.18 19.56
CA ILE A 183 -19.81 6.45 18.32
C ILE A 183 -20.66 5.19 18.15
N ASP A 184 -21.50 4.80 19.14
CA ASP A 184 -22.27 3.55 19.14
C ASP A 184 -23.15 3.42 17.90
N LYS A 185 -23.94 4.45 17.59
CA LYS A 185 -24.85 4.41 16.45
C LYS A 185 -24.10 4.24 15.11
N PRO A 186 -23.15 5.12 14.72
CA PRO A 186 -22.42 4.96 13.46
C PRO A 186 -21.62 3.65 13.42
N HIS A 187 -21.10 3.17 14.54
CA HIS A 187 -20.42 1.89 14.62
C HIS A 187 -21.37 0.72 14.31
N ASN A 188 -22.54 0.69 14.93
CA ASN A 188 -23.54 -0.37 14.70
C ASN A 188 -24.14 -0.30 13.29
N ASP A 189 -24.43 0.90 12.78
CA ASP A 189 -24.90 1.10 11.40
C ASP A 189 -23.86 0.55 10.39
N THR A 190 -22.58 0.85 10.61
CA THR A 190 -21.48 0.32 9.79
C THR A 190 -21.40 -1.21 9.87
N ARG A 191 -21.49 -1.78 11.09
CA ARG A 191 -21.49 -3.25 11.26
C ARG A 191 -22.64 -3.92 10.54
N GLN A 192 -23.83 -3.34 10.60
CA GLN A 192 -25.01 -3.84 9.86
C GLN A 192 -24.79 -3.75 8.35
N PHE A 193 -24.28 -2.63 7.87
CA PHE A 193 -24.00 -2.42 6.44
C PHE A 193 -22.99 -3.45 5.90
N VAL A 194 -21.82 -3.55 6.56
CA VAL A 194 -20.77 -4.48 6.10
C VAL A 194 -21.09 -5.94 6.35
N GLY A 195 -22.04 -6.22 7.25
CA GLY A 195 -22.54 -7.57 7.55
C GLY A 195 -23.63 -8.08 6.58
N LYS A 196 -24.07 -7.26 5.61
CA LYS A 196 -25.07 -7.72 4.61
C LYS A 196 -24.50 -8.85 3.77
N LEU A 197 -25.27 -9.93 3.67
CA LEU A 197 -24.96 -11.06 2.80
C LEU A 197 -24.95 -10.61 1.34
N ILE A 198 -23.89 -10.96 0.63
CA ILE A 198 -23.73 -10.66 -0.80
C ILE A 198 -23.60 -11.93 -1.66
N GLY A 199 -23.36 -13.11 -1.08
CA GLY A 199 -23.25 -14.36 -1.83
C GLY A 199 -22.58 -15.46 -1.02
N LYS A 200 -22.01 -16.45 -1.72
CA LYS A 200 -21.31 -17.59 -1.14
C LYS A 200 -20.02 -17.91 -1.89
N ALA A 201 -19.00 -18.39 -1.18
CA ALA A 201 -17.75 -18.89 -1.72
C ALA A 201 -17.72 -20.42 -1.75
N SER A 202 -17.23 -21.01 -2.84
CA SER A 202 -17.10 -22.47 -2.99
C SER A 202 -15.99 -23.07 -2.12
N ASP A 203 -14.98 -22.26 -1.77
CA ASP A 203 -13.83 -22.67 -0.95
C ASP A 203 -13.22 -21.46 -0.23
N ASN A 204 -12.23 -21.70 0.65
CA ASN A 204 -11.49 -20.67 1.34
C ASN A 204 -10.64 -19.84 0.36
N MET A 205 -10.59 -18.52 0.56
CA MET A 205 -9.70 -17.60 -0.15
C MET A 205 -8.76 -16.93 0.86
N TYR A 206 -7.52 -17.39 0.92
CA TYR A 206 -6.48 -16.87 1.81
C TYR A 206 -5.28 -16.44 1.02
N SER A 207 -4.73 -15.25 1.30
CA SER A 207 -3.63 -14.65 0.56
C SER A 207 -2.22 -15.08 0.98
N TYR A 208 -2.10 -16.17 1.75
CA TYR A 208 -0.80 -16.63 2.29
C TYR A 208 0.25 -16.97 1.24
N LEU A 209 -0.18 -17.32 0.02
CA LEU A 209 0.68 -17.70 -1.10
C LEU A 209 0.63 -16.69 -2.27
N ALA A 210 -0.09 -15.58 -2.11
CA ALA A 210 -0.36 -14.63 -3.19
C ALA A 210 0.90 -13.96 -3.78
N LEU A 211 2.02 -13.96 -3.05
CA LEU A 211 3.31 -13.46 -3.56
C LEU A 211 4.13 -14.52 -4.30
N VAL A 212 3.77 -15.80 -4.25
CA VAL A 212 4.60 -16.87 -4.83
C VAL A 212 3.88 -17.78 -5.82
N GLN A 213 2.57 -17.61 -5.97
CA GLN A 213 1.76 -18.33 -6.96
C GLN A 213 0.48 -17.56 -7.28
N SER A 214 -0.22 -17.98 -8.34
CA SER A 214 -1.56 -17.50 -8.67
C SER A 214 -2.51 -17.77 -7.50
N ASP A 215 -3.33 -16.77 -7.12
CA ASP A 215 -4.04 -16.77 -5.84
C ASP A 215 -5.52 -16.42 -5.99
N PRO A 216 -6.44 -17.15 -5.31
CA PRO A 216 -7.87 -16.93 -5.44
C PRO A 216 -8.34 -15.56 -4.96
N THR A 217 -7.62 -14.92 -4.01
CA THR A 217 -7.98 -13.58 -3.51
C THR A 217 -7.77 -12.49 -4.56
N VAL A 218 -6.78 -12.66 -5.44
CA VAL A 218 -6.52 -11.77 -6.57
C VAL A 218 -7.39 -12.15 -7.76
N GLN A 219 -7.60 -13.46 -7.99
CA GLN A 219 -8.41 -13.95 -9.11
C GLN A 219 -9.84 -13.43 -9.07
N ILE A 220 -10.52 -13.50 -7.93
CA ILE A 220 -11.92 -13.04 -7.81
C ILE A 220 -12.06 -11.53 -8.10
N VAL A 221 -11.04 -10.74 -7.78
CA VAL A 221 -10.99 -9.31 -8.13
C VAL A 221 -10.86 -9.13 -9.64
N ASN A 222 -9.96 -9.88 -10.27
CA ASN A 222 -9.79 -9.87 -11.72
C ASN A 222 -11.06 -10.29 -12.45
N ASP A 223 -11.73 -11.35 -12.00
CA ASP A 223 -12.98 -11.83 -12.58
C ASP A 223 -14.09 -10.78 -12.52
N ALA A 224 -14.22 -10.10 -11.38
CA ALA A 224 -15.18 -9.02 -11.18
C ALA A 224 -14.89 -7.82 -12.10
N GLN A 225 -13.63 -7.43 -12.24
CA GLN A 225 -13.20 -6.33 -13.12
C GLN A 225 -13.45 -6.66 -14.59
N VAL A 226 -13.18 -7.90 -15.02
CA VAL A 226 -13.45 -8.37 -16.38
C VAL A 226 -14.96 -8.41 -16.67
N ASP A 227 -15.76 -8.96 -15.77
CA ASP A 227 -17.22 -9.04 -15.92
C ASP A 227 -17.85 -7.64 -16.04
N TYR A 228 -17.45 -6.72 -15.15
CA TYR A 228 -17.90 -5.34 -15.19
C TYR A 228 -17.51 -4.64 -16.50
N THR A 229 -16.23 -4.79 -16.91
CA THR A 229 -15.72 -4.14 -18.13
C THR A 229 -16.45 -4.64 -19.35
N LYS A 230 -16.63 -5.94 -19.53
CA LYS A 230 -17.36 -6.55 -20.64
C LYS A 230 -18.81 -6.04 -20.71
N HIS A 231 -19.46 -5.90 -19.55
CA HIS A 231 -20.82 -5.37 -19.50
C HIS A 231 -20.87 -3.87 -19.87
N TYR A 232 -19.90 -3.09 -19.37
CA TYR A 232 -19.82 -1.65 -19.59
C TYR A 232 -19.58 -1.29 -21.06
N ILE A 233 -18.72 -2.03 -21.76
CA ILE A 233 -18.38 -1.77 -23.18
C ILE A 233 -19.38 -2.39 -24.17
N GLN A 234 -20.37 -3.13 -23.69
CA GLN A 234 -21.34 -3.79 -24.54
C GLN A 234 -22.07 -2.75 -25.43
N GLY A 235 -21.93 -2.90 -26.74
CA GLY A 235 -22.54 -1.97 -27.70
C GLY A 235 -21.72 -0.70 -27.99
N ASP A 236 -20.56 -0.53 -27.34
CA ASP A 236 -19.62 0.54 -27.70
C ASP A 236 -18.91 0.19 -29.02
N PRO A 237 -18.98 1.03 -30.06
CA PRO A 237 -18.44 0.70 -31.38
C PRO A 237 -16.91 0.62 -31.43
N ASP A 238 -16.22 1.28 -30.47
CA ASP A 238 -14.76 1.38 -30.43
C ASP A 238 -14.11 0.42 -29.44
N LEU A 239 -14.89 -0.15 -28.50
CA LEU A 239 -14.36 -0.94 -27.41
C LEU A 239 -14.89 -2.37 -27.36
N ALA A 240 -16.12 -2.63 -27.83
CA ALA A 240 -16.82 -3.91 -27.63
C ALA A 240 -16.05 -5.12 -28.16
N ASP A 241 -15.31 -4.96 -29.25
CA ASP A 241 -14.56 -6.06 -29.90
C ASP A 241 -13.12 -6.21 -29.35
N LEU A 242 -12.67 -5.32 -28.49
CA LEU A 242 -11.32 -5.41 -27.92
C LEU A 242 -11.23 -6.49 -26.82
N PRO A 243 -10.15 -7.28 -26.79
CA PRO A 243 -9.94 -8.25 -25.75
C PRO A 243 -9.73 -7.58 -24.39
N VAL A 244 -10.40 -8.12 -23.36
CA VAL A 244 -10.37 -7.60 -22.00
C VAL A 244 -9.45 -8.44 -21.14
N LEU A 245 -8.44 -7.81 -20.57
CA LEU A 245 -7.55 -8.30 -19.51
C LEU A 245 -7.87 -7.58 -18.20
N SER A 246 -7.33 -8.07 -17.10
CA SER A 246 -7.47 -7.41 -15.80
C SER A 246 -6.17 -7.47 -15.02
N ALA A 247 -5.78 -6.34 -14.42
CA ALA A 247 -4.61 -6.21 -13.57
C ALA A 247 -5.03 -5.94 -12.12
N ALA A 248 -4.59 -6.78 -11.20
CA ALA A 248 -4.82 -6.63 -9.75
C ALA A 248 -3.60 -7.10 -8.96
N ALA A 249 -3.42 -6.50 -7.78
CA ALA A 249 -2.34 -6.82 -6.84
C ALA A 249 -2.90 -7.35 -5.53
N PRO A 250 -2.17 -8.22 -4.81
CA PRO A 250 -2.53 -8.60 -3.45
C PRO A 250 -2.26 -7.45 -2.48
N PHE A 251 -3.28 -6.96 -1.77
CA PHE A 251 -3.14 -5.83 -0.87
C PHE A 251 -2.76 -6.22 0.57
N LYS A 252 -3.23 -7.39 1.04
CA LYS A 252 -3.00 -7.90 2.40
C LYS A 252 -2.19 -9.18 2.34
N VAL A 253 -0.87 -9.04 2.43
CA VAL A 253 0.12 -10.14 2.34
C VAL A 253 1.31 -9.89 3.28
N GLY A 254 1.05 -9.33 4.48
CA GLY A 254 2.08 -9.05 5.48
C GLY A 254 2.53 -7.59 5.54
N GLY A 255 1.75 -6.67 4.96
CA GLY A 255 2.04 -5.24 4.95
C GLY A 255 3.33 -4.90 4.20
N ARG A 256 4.20 -4.13 4.84
CA ARG A 256 5.57 -3.81 4.35
C ARG A 256 6.62 -4.66 5.07
N LYS A 257 6.37 -5.95 5.26
CA LYS A 257 7.11 -6.86 6.15
C LYS A 257 7.06 -6.41 7.62
N ASN A 258 5.96 -5.83 8.04
CA ASN A 258 5.77 -5.32 9.39
C ASN A 258 4.44 -5.76 10.03
N ALA A 259 3.66 -6.58 9.34
CA ALA A 259 2.34 -7.01 9.76
C ALA A 259 2.12 -8.53 9.49
N PRO A 260 2.75 -9.41 10.30
CA PRO A 260 2.73 -10.86 10.08
C PRO A 260 1.33 -11.50 10.18
N ASP A 261 0.36 -10.77 10.74
CA ASP A 261 -1.05 -11.19 10.85
C ASP A 261 -1.94 -10.54 9.77
N GLU A 262 -1.39 -9.69 8.86
CA GLU A 262 -2.17 -8.95 7.86
C GLU A 262 -2.27 -9.73 6.55
N PHE A 263 -3.20 -10.70 6.51
CA PHE A 263 -3.53 -11.48 5.34
C PHE A 263 -5.05 -11.46 5.09
N VAL A 264 -5.48 -11.72 3.86
CA VAL A 264 -6.89 -11.99 3.56
C VAL A 264 -7.22 -13.38 4.06
N GLU A 265 -8.30 -13.49 4.83
CA GLU A 265 -8.83 -14.76 5.34
C GLU A 265 -10.36 -14.82 5.13
N VAL A 266 -10.78 -15.11 3.91
CA VAL A 266 -12.19 -15.29 3.55
C VAL A 266 -12.53 -16.78 3.56
N GLU A 267 -13.41 -17.16 4.49
CA GLU A 267 -13.83 -18.55 4.66
C GLU A 267 -14.85 -18.97 3.60
N LYS A 268 -14.86 -20.25 3.28
CA LYS A 268 -15.91 -20.92 2.49
C LYS A 268 -17.29 -20.66 3.08
N GLY A 269 -18.27 -20.49 2.22
CA GLY A 269 -19.67 -20.28 2.63
C GLY A 269 -20.12 -18.83 2.47
N ASP A 270 -20.93 -18.33 3.39
CA ASP A 270 -21.57 -17.03 3.27
C ASP A 270 -20.58 -15.87 3.21
N LEU A 271 -20.73 -15.03 2.19
CA LEU A 271 -19.94 -13.83 1.97
C LEU A 271 -20.76 -12.58 2.27
N THR A 272 -20.16 -11.64 2.97
CA THR A 272 -20.72 -10.33 3.29
C THR A 272 -19.95 -9.21 2.60
N PHE A 273 -20.48 -7.98 2.62
CA PHE A 273 -19.75 -6.83 2.09
C PHE A 273 -18.39 -6.61 2.79
N ARG A 274 -18.25 -7.04 4.07
CA ARG A 274 -16.97 -7.05 4.79
C ARG A 274 -15.93 -7.90 4.06
N ASN A 275 -16.32 -9.07 3.54
CA ASN A 275 -15.40 -9.93 2.80
C ASN A 275 -14.96 -9.28 1.48
N ALA A 276 -15.86 -8.59 0.78
CA ALA A 276 -15.47 -7.81 -0.41
C ALA A 276 -14.49 -6.67 -0.06
N ALA A 277 -14.70 -5.97 1.07
CA ALA A 277 -13.78 -4.94 1.56
C ALA A 277 -12.45 -5.52 2.06
N ASP A 278 -12.41 -6.75 2.52
CA ASP A 278 -11.18 -7.45 2.91
C ASP A 278 -10.36 -7.91 1.69
N LEU A 279 -11.03 -8.41 0.65
CA LEU A 279 -10.45 -8.76 -0.64
C LEU A 279 -9.96 -7.54 -1.42
N TYR A 280 -10.65 -6.40 -1.30
CA TYR A 280 -10.28 -5.15 -1.95
C TYR A 280 -10.24 -3.98 -0.94
N LEU A 281 -9.06 -3.75 -0.39
CA LEU A 281 -8.86 -2.87 0.77
C LEU A 281 -9.14 -1.38 0.50
N TYR A 282 -8.75 -0.87 -0.66
CA TYR A 282 -8.77 0.56 -0.97
C TYR A 282 -10.09 1.02 -1.62
N PRO A 283 -10.57 2.24 -1.35
CA PRO A 283 -11.76 2.82 -2.01
C PRO A 283 -11.43 3.36 -3.40
N ASN A 284 -10.75 2.55 -4.21
CA ASN A 284 -10.41 2.91 -5.58
C ASN A 284 -11.61 2.72 -6.50
N THR A 285 -11.73 3.54 -7.55
CA THR A 285 -12.71 3.35 -8.62
C THR A 285 -12.12 2.52 -9.75
N LEU A 286 -12.97 1.77 -10.44
CA LEU A 286 -12.57 0.97 -11.59
C LEU A 286 -12.25 1.87 -12.78
N VAL A 287 -11.10 1.65 -13.40
CA VAL A 287 -10.67 2.35 -14.62
C VAL A 287 -10.12 1.32 -15.60
N VAL A 288 -10.41 1.52 -16.89
CA VAL A 288 -9.90 0.66 -17.95
C VAL A 288 -8.97 1.46 -18.86
N VAL A 289 -7.82 0.88 -19.16
CA VAL A 289 -6.83 1.47 -20.07
C VAL A 289 -6.73 0.66 -21.36
N LYS A 290 -6.33 1.33 -22.46
CA LYS A 290 -5.90 0.69 -23.70
C LYS A 290 -4.39 0.48 -23.64
N ALA A 291 -3.93 -0.75 -23.74
CA ALA A 291 -2.52 -1.09 -23.78
C ALA A 291 -2.23 -2.03 -24.95
N THR A 292 -1.07 -1.88 -25.56
CA THR A 292 -0.57 -2.83 -26.55
C THR A 292 -0.03 -4.09 -25.88
N GLY A 293 0.08 -5.21 -26.61
CA GLY A 293 0.70 -6.43 -26.08
C GLY A 293 2.13 -6.20 -25.59
N ALA A 294 2.89 -5.30 -26.23
CA ALA A 294 4.21 -4.90 -25.78
C ALA A 294 4.16 -4.20 -24.44
N GLU A 295 3.24 -3.25 -24.23
CA GLU A 295 3.05 -2.52 -22.98
C GLU A 295 2.57 -3.45 -21.85
N VAL A 296 1.74 -4.45 -22.14
CA VAL A 296 1.32 -5.48 -21.18
C VAL A 296 2.55 -6.26 -20.67
N ILE A 297 3.47 -6.65 -21.55
CA ILE A 297 4.72 -7.31 -21.16
C ILE A 297 5.58 -6.38 -20.29
N GLU A 298 5.76 -5.12 -20.69
CA GLU A 298 6.56 -4.15 -19.92
C GLU A 298 5.93 -3.80 -18.56
N TRP A 299 4.59 -3.81 -18.46
CA TRP A 299 3.89 -3.69 -17.18
C TRP A 299 4.28 -4.84 -16.24
N LEU A 300 4.25 -6.08 -16.74
CA LEU A 300 4.66 -7.26 -15.96
C LEU A 300 6.14 -7.24 -15.61
N GLU A 301 7.01 -6.74 -16.50
CA GLU A 301 8.45 -6.58 -16.22
C GLU A 301 8.70 -5.65 -15.03
N CYS A 302 7.94 -4.54 -14.90
CA CYS A 302 8.03 -3.70 -13.71
C CYS A 302 7.44 -4.41 -12.48
N SER A 303 6.28 -5.06 -12.58
CA SER A 303 5.68 -5.86 -11.49
C SER A 303 6.64 -6.92 -10.96
N ALA A 304 7.45 -7.55 -11.83
CA ALA A 304 8.44 -8.55 -11.43
C ALA A 304 9.60 -7.98 -10.57
N GLY A 305 9.67 -6.66 -10.39
CA GLY A 305 10.50 -6.00 -9.38
C GLY A 305 10.20 -6.42 -7.94
N MET A 306 9.05 -7.08 -7.71
CA MET A 306 8.68 -7.71 -6.44
C MET A 306 9.68 -8.79 -5.99
N PHE A 307 10.44 -9.36 -6.91
CA PHE A 307 11.35 -10.46 -6.63
C PHE A 307 12.81 -10.05 -6.72
N ASN A 308 13.60 -10.56 -5.77
CA ASN A 308 15.05 -10.50 -5.86
C ASN A 308 15.55 -11.42 -7.00
N ARG A 309 16.73 -11.11 -7.52
CA ARG A 309 17.41 -12.00 -8.43
C ARG A 309 17.94 -13.22 -7.67
N ILE A 310 17.69 -14.41 -8.21
CA ILE A 310 18.21 -15.67 -7.66
C ILE A 310 19.47 -16.08 -8.43
N ASP A 311 20.56 -16.29 -7.69
CA ASP A 311 21.80 -16.85 -8.23
C ASP A 311 21.68 -18.37 -8.29
N PRO A 312 21.66 -19.00 -9.48
CA PRO A 312 21.53 -20.43 -9.62
C PRO A 312 22.78 -21.21 -9.18
N GLN A 313 23.87 -20.54 -8.82
CA GLN A 313 25.11 -21.16 -8.32
C GLN A 313 25.27 -21.04 -6.81
N SER A 314 24.46 -20.24 -6.12
CA SER A 314 24.54 -20.03 -4.68
C SER A 314 23.72 -21.05 -3.91
N THR A 315 24.35 -21.71 -2.93
CA THR A 315 23.70 -22.60 -1.96
C THR A 315 23.39 -21.90 -0.63
N SER A 316 23.78 -20.64 -0.50
CA SER A 316 23.42 -19.81 0.68
C SER A 316 21.96 -19.38 0.61
N PRO A 317 21.32 -19.05 1.77
CA PRO A 317 19.96 -18.54 1.78
C PRO A 317 19.79 -17.30 0.92
N GLN A 318 18.77 -17.30 0.05
CA GLN A 318 18.40 -16.21 -0.85
C GLN A 318 16.96 -15.80 -0.59
N SER A 319 16.72 -14.53 -0.23
CA SER A 319 15.38 -13.99 -0.07
C SER A 319 14.72 -13.82 -1.44
N LEU A 320 13.52 -14.40 -1.60
CA LEU A 320 12.75 -14.30 -2.85
C LEU A 320 12.09 -12.93 -3.00
N ILE A 321 11.50 -12.41 -1.92
CA ILE A 321 10.69 -11.20 -1.95
C ILE A 321 11.56 -9.96 -1.69
N ASN A 322 11.42 -8.96 -2.54
CA ASN A 322 12.11 -7.67 -2.45
C ASN A 322 11.32 -6.69 -1.55
N TRP A 323 11.22 -6.99 -0.26
CA TRP A 323 10.45 -6.21 0.70
C TRP A 323 10.89 -4.75 0.83
N ASP A 324 12.19 -4.51 0.76
CA ASP A 324 12.76 -3.16 0.93
C ASP A 324 12.59 -2.30 -0.31
N GLY A 325 12.71 -2.91 -1.50
CA GLY A 325 12.72 -2.19 -2.77
C GLY A 325 11.37 -2.11 -3.47
N PHE A 326 10.41 -3.00 -3.20
CA PHE A 326 9.15 -3.04 -3.93
C PHE A 326 7.94 -3.18 -3.01
N ARG A 327 6.82 -2.54 -3.36
CA ARG A 327 5.60 -2.60 -2.55
C ARG A 327 4.64 -3.65 -3.09
N THR A 328 4.06 -4.46 -2.22
CA THR A 328 3.16 -5.56 -2.58
C THR A 328 1.95 -5.11 -3.41
N TYR A 329 1.40 -3.92 -3.11
CA TYR A 329 0.30 -3.32 -3.88
C TYR A 329 0.70 -2.86 -5.29
N ASN A 330 1.98 -2.93 -5.65
CA ASN A 330 2.51 -2.73 -7.01
C ASN A 330 2.79 -4.05 -7.73
N PHE A 331 2.66 -5.19 -7.07
CA PHE A 331 2.81 -6.50 -7.69
C PHE A 331 1.51 -6.87 -8.42
N ASP A 332 1.24 -6.17 -9.52
CA ASP A 332 0.11 -6.53 -10.37
C ASP A 332 0.37 -7.87 -11.08
N THR A 333 -0.61 -8.77 -10.98
CA THR A 333 -0.74 -9.91 -11.88
C THR A 333 -1.82 -9.61 -12.92
N ILE A 334 -1.65 -10.09 -14.15
CA ILE A 334 -2.59 -9.79 -15.23
C ILE A 334 -3.31 -11.09 -15.63
N SER A 335 -4.63 -11.12 -15.40
CA SER A 335 -5.52 -12.21 -15.81
C SER A 335 -5.92 -12.08 -17.29
N GLY A 336 -6.19 -13.22 -17.94
CA GLY A 336 -6.53 -13.31 -19.36
C GLY A 336 -5.35 -13.63 -20.28
N ILE A 337 -4.12 -13.64 -19.76
CA ILE A 337 -2.90 -14.09 -20.44
C ILE A 337 -2.17 -15.11 -19.54
N ASN A 338 -1.30 -15.95 -20.14
CA ASN A 338 -0.40 -16.81 -19.37
C ASN A 338 1.04 -16.34 -19.55
N TYR A 339 1.86 -16.45 -18.49
CA TYR A 339 3.27 -16.04 -18.51
C TYR A 339 4.09 -16.72 -17.42
N GLN A 340 5.41 -16.65 -17.55
CA GLN A 340 6.35 -17.12 -16.54
C GLN A 340 7.32 -16.03 -16.15
N ILE A 341 7.83 -16.08 -14.90
CA ILE A 341 8.79 -15.13 -14.36
C ILE A 341 10.13 -15.83 -14.16
N ASP A 342 11.15 -15.38 -14.86
CA ASP A 342 12.53 -15.87 -14.74
C ASP A 342 13.27 -15.08 -13.64
N LEU A 343 13.44 -15.73 -12.50
CA LEU A 343 14.10 -15.13 -11.34
C LEU A 343 15.64 -15.02 -11.47
N THR A 344 16.23 -15.72 -12.44
CA THR A 344 17.69 -15.67 -12.67
C THR A 344 18.12 -14.41 -13.44
N GLU A 345 17.19 -13.79 -14.15
CA GLU A 345 17.39 -12.54 -14.84
C GLU A 345 17.40 -11.34 -13.89
N PRO A 346 18.20 -10.30 -14.14
CA PRO A 346 18.11 -9.07 -13.39
C PRO A 346 16.77 -8.36 -13.61
N ALA A 347 16.35 -7.49 -12.69
CA ALA A 347 15.19 -6.64 -12.92
C ALA A 347 15.45 -5.67 -14.08
N LYS A 348 14.45 -5.53 -14.97
CA LYS A 348 14.50 -4.59 -16.09
C LYS A 348 14.29 -3.16 -15.65
N TYR A 349 13.45 -2.98 -14.66
CA TYR A 349 13.02 -1.71 -14.10
C TYR A 349 13.42 -1.58 -12.64
N ASP A 350 13.66 -0.36 -12.19
CA ASP A 350 13.79 -0.05 -10.76
C ASP A 350 12.43 -0.01 -10.05
N VAL A 351 12.44 0.36 -8.77
CA VAL A 351 11.23 0.43 -7.93
C VAL A 351 10.20 1.47 -8.38
N ASP A 352 10.62 2.43 -9.20
CA ASP A 352 9.78 3.48 -9.79
C ASP A 352 9.41 3.20 -11.24
N CYS A 353 9.61 1.96 -11.70
CA CYS A 353 9.43 1.53 -13.08
C CYS A 353 10.26 2.35 -14.10
N GLN A 354 11.42 2.86 -13.68
CA GLN A 354 12.37 3.47 -14.61
C GLN A 354 13.28 2.39 -15.19
N LEU A 355 13.50 2.43 -16.50
CA LEU A 355 14.31 1.44 -17.21
C LEU A 355 15.78 1.50 -16.78
N VAL A 356 16.28 0.43 -16.14
CA VAL A 356 17.69 0.34 -15.67
C VAL A 356 18.49 -0.72 -16.43
N ASN A 357 17.84 -1.80 -16.89
CA ASN A 357 18.48 -2.89 -17.63
C ASN A 357 17.73 -3.19 -18.93
N LYS A 358 18.04 -2.45 -19.99
CA LYS A 358 17.33 -2.56 -21.29
C LYS A 358 17.30 -3.97 -21.87
N GLN A 359 18.32 -4.80 -21.62
CA GLN A 359 18.42 -6.15 -22.15
C GLN A 359 17.81 -7.22 -21.24
N ALA A 360 17.46 -6.88 -20.01
CA ALA A 360 16.82 -7.80 -19.09
C ALA A 360 15.41 -8.17 -19.57
N ASN A 361 15.04 -9.42 -19.32
CA ASN A 361 13.75 -9.97 -19.72
C ASN A 361 13.36 -11.07 -18.72
N ARG A 362 12.65 -10.69 -17.68
CA ARG A 362 12.12 -11.63 -16.67
C ARG A 362 10.84 -12.31 -17.11
N ILE A 363 10.03 -11.62 -17.91
CA ILE A 363 8.72 -12.11 -18.33
C ILE A 363 8.88 -12.97 -19.58
N LYS A 364 8.58 -14.27 -19.45
CA LYS A 364 8.78 -15.29 -20.47
C LYS A 364 7.44 -15.90 -20.90
N HIS A 365 7.42 -16.44 -22.10
CA HIS A 365 6.35 -17.28 -22.64
C HIS A 365 4.94 -16.66 -22.54
N VAL A 366 4.84 -15.34 -22.78
CA VAL A 366 3.56 -14.63 -22.68
C VAL A 366 2.63 -15.10 -23.82
N THR A 367 1.47 -15.63 -23.43
CA THR A 367 0.48 -16.11 -24.40
C THR A 367 -0.90 -15.54 -24.11
N TYR A 368 -1.63 -15.26 -25.19
CA TYR A 368 -3.05 -14.93 -25.17
C TYR A 368 -3.81 -15.99 -25.97
N GLN A 369 -4.83 -16.61 -25.37
CA GLN A 369 -5.59 -17.72 -25.99
C GLN A 369 -4.69 -18.83 -26.55
N GLY A 370 -3.63 -19.18 -25.81
CA GLY A 370 -2.69 -20.24 -26.18
C GLY A 370 -1.69 -19.92 -27.30
N LYS A 371 -1.70 -18.68 -27.84
CA LYS A 371 -0.74 -18.21 -28.84
C LYS A 371 0.17 -17.15 -28.24
N PRO A 372 1.43 -17.01 -28.72
CA PRO A 372 2.27 -15.88 -28.30
C PRO A 372 1.52 -14.55 -28.44
N ILE A 373 1.60 -13.69 -27.42
CA ILE A 373 0.91 -12.40 -27.45
C ILE A 373 1.47 -11.55 -28.60
N ASP A 374 0.58 -10.97 -29.42
CA ASP A 374 1.00 -10.02 -30.47
C ASP A 374 1.38 -8.69 -29.82
N PRO A 375 2.64 -8.23 -29.91
CA PRO A 375 3.08 -6.96 -29.32
C PRO A 375 2.32 -5.74 -29.80
N LYS A 376 1.68 -5.82 -30.97
CA LYS A 376 0.92 -4.71 -31.61
C LYS A 376 -0.58 -4.79 -31.34
N ALA A 377 -1.09 -5.91 -30.86
CA ALA A 377 -2.50 -6.04 -30.56
C ALA A 377 -2.88 -5.11 -29.41
N THR A 378 -4.06 -4.53 -29.51
CA THR A 378 -4.62 -3.66 -28.46
C THR A 378 -5.50 -4.46 -27.52
N PHE A 379 -5.29 -4.26 -26.23
CA PHE A 379 -6.05 -4.86 -25.15
C PHE A 379 -6.70 -3.77 -24.30
N LEU A 380 -7.86 -4.05 -23.74
CA LEU A 380 -8.41 -3.31 -22.61
C LEU A 380 -7.91 -3.97 -21.34
N VAL A 381 -7.29 -3.20 -20.45
CA VAL A 381 -6.82 -3.70 -19.15
C VAL A 381 -7.62 -3.01 -18.05
N ALA A 382 -8.51 -3.78 -17.41
CA ALA A 382 -9.26 -3.31 -16.25
C ALA A 382 -8.34 -3.24 -15.03
N THR A 383 -8.41 -2.15 -14.30
CA THR A 383 -7.61 -1.90 -13.11
C THR A 383 -8.29 -0.85 -12.21
N ASN A 384 -7.55 -0.10 -11.43
CA ASN A 384 -8.09 0.96 -10.59
C ASN A 384 -7.52 2.35 -10.95
N ASN A 385 -8.17 3.40 -10.43
CA ASN A 385 -7.78 4.80 -10.71
C ASN A 385 -6.33 5.11 -10.29
N TYR A 386 -5.86 4.58 -9.17
CA TYR A 386 -4.48 4.78 -8.71
C TYR A 386 -3.47 4.25 -9.74
N ARG A 387 -3.72 3.04 -10.28
CA ARG A 387 -2.87 2.41 -11.27
C ARG A 387 -2.98 3.11 -12.63
N ALA A 388 -4.21 3.32 -13.10
CA ALA A 388 -4.49 3.84 -14.43
C ALA A 388 -3.95 5.26 -14.63
N TYR A 389 -4.14 6.16 -13.66
CA TYR A 389 -3.69 7.56 -13.76
C TYR A 389 -2.24 7.77 -13.33
N GLY A 390 -1.65 6.81 -12.62
CA GLY A 390 -0.29 6.92 -12.08
C GLY A 390 0.81 7.10 -13.14
N GLY A 391 0.60 6.57 -14.36
CA GLY A 391 1.58 6.65 -15.45
C GLY A 391 2.93 5.98 -15.15
N LYS A 392 3.01 5.23 -14.05
CA LYS A 392 4.23 4.54 -13.61
C LYS A 392 4.48 3.28 -14.44
N PHE A 393 3.44 2.51 -14.68
CA PHE A 393 3.53 1.26 -15.47
C PHE A 393 3.30 1.54 -16.95
N ALA A 394 3.93 0.76 -17.82
CA ALA A 394 3.69 0.84 -19.26
C ALA A 394 2.20 0.63 -19.57
N GLY A 395 1.65 1.32 -20.53
CA GLY A 395 0.22 1.25 -20.86
C GLY A 395 -0.71 1.97 -19.87
N THR A 396 -0.17 2.78 -18.94
CA THR A 396 -0.94 3.60 -17.98
C THR A 396 -0.68 5.10 -18.20
N GLY A 397 -1.44 5.94 -17.53
CA GLY A 397 -1.44 7.39 -17.70
C GLY A 397 -2.59 7.88 -18.57
N ASP A 398 -2.78 9.21 -18.63
CA ASP A 398 -3.94 9.85 -19.23
C ASP A 398 -4.24 9.44 -20.68
N ASN A 399 -3.18 9.25 -21.47
CA ASN A 399 -3.31 8.90 -22.90
C ASN A 399 -3.79 7.46 -23.12
N HIS A 400 -3.79 6.64 -22.08
CA HIS A 400 -4.20 5.24 -22.14
C HIS A 400 -5.63 4.99 -21.62
N ILE A 401 -6.27 5.98 -20.99
CA ILE A 401 -7.59 5.80 -20.40
C ILE A 401 -8.62 5.52 -21.50
N ALA A 402 -9.22 4.32 -21.46
CA ALA A 402 -10.36 3.98 -22.31
C ALA A 402 -11.66 4.54 -21.72
N PHE A 403 -11.89 4.25 -20.44
CA PHE A 403 -12.95 4.88 -19.65
C PHE A 403 -12.66 4.79 -18.14
N ALA A 404 -13.30 5.66 -17.36
CA ALA A 404 -13.27 5.64 -15.90
C ALA A 404 -14.70 5.47 -15.38
N SER A 405 -14.90 4.45 -14.58
CA SER A 405 -16.18 4.20 -13.90
C SER A 405 -16.29 5.04 -12.62
N PRO A 406 -17.49 5.50 -12.23
CA PRO A 406 -17.73 6.06 -10.91
C PRO A 406 -17.75 4.98 -9.79
N ASP A 407 -17.85 3.70 -10.15
CA ASP A 407 -18.02 2.61 -9.19
C ASP A 407 -16.69 2.21 -8.55
N GLU A 408 -16.70 2.03 -7.23
CA GLU A 408 -15.55 1.50 -6.50
C GLU A 408 -15.32 0.03 -6.84
N ASN A 409 -14.05 -0.39 -6.98
CA ASN A 409 -13.69 -1.78 -7.27
C ASN A 409 -14.27 -2.77 -6.23
N ARG A 410 -14.35 -2.39 -4.93
CA ARG A 410 -14.99 -3.25 -3.92
C ARG A 410 -16.52 -3.38 -4.09
N ALA A 411 -17.18 -2.35 -4.62
CA ALA A 411 -18.61 -2.41 -4.95
C ALA A 411 -18.84 -3.27 -6.19
N VAL A 412 -17.97 -3.14 -7.19
CA VAL A 412 -17.94 -4.01 -8.38
C VAL A 412 -17.75 -5.47 -7.97
N LEU A 413 -16.80 -5.75 -7.07
CA LEU A 413 -16.55 -7.10 -6.54
C LEU A 413 -17.78 -7.64 -5.78
N ALA A 414 -18.39 -6.84 -4.91
CA ALA A 414 -19.59 -7.25 -4.18
C ALA A 414 -20.77 -7.55 -5.12
N SER A 415 -20.94 -6.75 -6.16
CA SER A 415 -21.98 -6.95 -7.18
C SER A 415 -21.73 -8.20 -8.02
N TYR A 416 -20.48 -8.48 -8.38
CA TYR A 416 -20.08 -9.71 -9.06
C TYR A 416 -20.37 -10.94 -8.22
N ILE A 417 -19.98 -10.94 -6.93
CA ILE A 417 -20.26 -12.03 -5.99
C ILE A 417 -21.77 -12.28 -5.90
N ALA A 418 -22.57 -11.21 -5.77
CA ALA A 418 -24.01 -11.32 -5.67
C ALA A 418 -24.66 -11.88 -6.95
N LYS A 419 -24.23 -11.40 -8.12
CA LYS A 419 -24.66 -11.88 -9.44
C LYS A 419 -24.38 -13.38 -9.61
N VAL A 420 -23.11 -13.79 -9.46
CA VAL A 420 -22.67 -15.16 -9.70
C VAL A 420 -23.29 -16.12 -8.67
N SER A 421 -23.40 -15.72 -7.40
CA SER A 421 -24.07 -16.53 -6.38
C SER A 421 -25.56 -16.72 -6.67
N LYS A 422 -26.23 -15.70 -7.23
CA LYS A 422 -27.63 -15.81 -7.65
C LYS A 422 -27.80 -16.75 -8.85
N GLU A 423 -26.87 -16.71 -9.80
CA GLU A 423 -26.93 -17.50 -11.05
C GLU A 423 -26.47 -18.95 -10.85
N HIS A 424 -25.44 -19.19 -10.02
CA HIS A 424 -24.76 -20.47 -9.88
C HIS A 424 -24.74 -21.03 -8.45
N GLY A 425 -25.36 -20.33 -7.48
CA GLY A 425 -25.37 -20.72 -6.07
C GLY A 425 -24.20 -20.21 -5.26
N GLU A 426 -23.00 -20.17 -5.84
CA GLU A 426 -21.76 -19.73 -5.21
C GLU A 426 -20.75 -19.19 -6.24
N VAL A 427 -19.79 -18.38 -5.79
CA VAL A 427 -18.64 -17.98 -6.63
C VAL A 427 -17.53 -18.99 -6.52
N THR A 428 -16.83 -19.22 -7.62
CA THR A 428 -15.61 -20.03 -7.63
C THR A 428 -14.49 -19.33 -6.89
N SER A 429 -13.87 -20.03 -5.94
CA SER A 429 -12.77 -19.53 -5.10
C SER A 429 -11.45 -20.19 -5.51
N ARG A 430 -11.14 -20.23 -6.81
CA ARG A 430 -9.93 -20.86 -7.37
C ARG A 430 -9.20 -19.88 -8.28
N ALA A 431 -7.87 -19.93 -8.21
CA ALA A 431 -7.00 -19.24 -9.16
C ALA A 431 -6.96 -20.00 -10.52
N ASP A 432 -6.78 -19.26 -11.60
CA ASP A 432 -6.64 -19.81 -12.95
C ASP A 432 -5.23 -20.34 -13.26
N ASN A 433 -4.26 -20.11 -12.35
CA ASN A 433 -2.86 -20.52 -12.47
C ASN A 433 -2.19 -19.99 -13.75
N ASN A 434 -2.53 -18.77 -14.12
CA ASN A 434 -2.09 -18.14 -15.36
C ASN A 434 -0.64 -17.64 -15.31
N TRP A 435 0.00 -17.64 -14.15
CA TRP A 435 1.41 -17.31 -14.02
C TRP A 435 2.15 -18.28 -13.09
N SER A 436 3.45 -18.44 -13.33
CA SER A 436 4.34 -19.28 -12.52
C SER A 436 5.77 -18.75 -12.61
N PHE A 437 6.64 -19.22 -11.72
CA PHE A 437 8.08 -19.06 -11.91
C PHE A 437 8.60 -20.00 -12.99
N LEU A 438 9.54 -19.50 -13.81
CA LEU A 438 10.28 -20.36 -14.74
C LEU A 438 11.20 -21.28 -13.91
N PRO A 439 11.16 -22.60 -14.12
CA PRO A 439 12.05 -23.51 -13.40
C PRO A 439 13.54 -23.16 -13.57
N ILE A 440 14.27 -23.17 -12.48
CA ILE A 440 15.70 -22.78 -12.46
C ILE A 440 16.54 -24.01 -12.81
N LYS A 441 17.33 -23.92 -13.89
CA LYS A 441 18.28 -24.96 -14.31
C LYS A 441 19.57 -24.84 -13.51
N THR A 442 19.83 -25.80 -12.63
CA THR A 442 21.02 -25.84 -11.80
C THR A 442 21.26 -27.25 -11.28
N ASP A 443 22.52 -27.59 -11.00
CA ASP A 443 22.96 -28.78 -10.25
C ASP A 443 23.09 -28.52 -8.74
N LYS A 444 22.82 -27.30 -8.28
CA LYS A 444 22.95 -26.88 -6.90
C LYS A 444 21.67 -27.08 -6.12
N ALA A 445 21.81 -27.41 -4.82
CA ALA A 445 20.70 -27.35 -3.88
C ALA A 445 20.48 -25.90 -3.44
N LEU A 446 19.53 -25.22 -4.10
CA LEU A 446 19.22 -23.82 -3.80
C LEU A 446 18.46 -23.69 -2.48
N ASP A 447 18.78 -22.66 -1.71
CA ASP A 447 18.04 -22.27 -0.50
C ASP A 447 17.30 -20.93 -0.76
N ILE A 448 16.18 -21.01 -1.46
CA ILE A 448 15.34 -19.83 -1.78
C ILE A 448 14.25 -19.73 -0.72
N ARG A 449 14.09 -18.55 -0.11
CA ARG A 449 13.20 -18.34 1.03
C ARG A 449 12.22 -17.19 0.80
N PHE A 450 11.01 -17.34 1.32
CA PHE A 450 10.01 -16.27 1.40
C PHE A 450 9.29 -16.30 2.75
N GLU A 451 8.65 -15.20 3.11
CA GLU A 451 7.95 -15.01 4.38
C GLU A 451 6.45 -14.96 4.17
N THR A 452 5.69 -15.56 5.10
CA THR A 452 4.22 -15.54 5.15
C THR A 452 3.72 -15.66 6.58
N SER A 453 2.40 -15.79 6.79
CA SER A 453 1.80 -15.93 8.13
C SER A 453 2.31 -17.15 8.89
N GLN A 454 2.56 -16.98 10.21
CA GLN A 454 2.96 -18.06 11.13
C GLN A 454 1.77 -18.84 11.70
N SER A 455 0.51 -18.49 11.34
CA SER A 455 -0.66 -19.12 11.93
C SER A 455 -0.82 -20.59 11.54
N ASP A 456 -1.43 -21.39 12.43
CA ASP A 456 -1.78 -22.79 12.13
C ASP A 456 -2.71 -22.90 10.90
N LYS A 457 -3.57 -21.90 10.71
CA LYS A 457 -4.45 -21.80 9.54
C LYS A 457 -3.62 -21.67 8.27
N ALA A 458 -2.61 -20.80 8.27
CA ALA A 458 -1.71 -20.63 7.14
C ALA A 458 -0.93 -21.92 6.85
N ALA A 459 -0.39 -22.57 7.87
CA ALA A 459 0.36 -23.83 7.70
C ALA A 459 -0.51 -24.93 7.04
N LYS A 460 -1.76 -25.09 7.47
CA LYS A 460 -2.71 -26.04 6.87
C LYS A 460 -3.05 -25.68 5.43
N PHE A 461 -3.32 -24.41 5.17
CA PHE A 461 -3.65 -23.94 3.82
C PHE A 461 -2.49 -24.13 2.85
N ILE A 462 -1.27 -23.79 3.27
CA ILE A 462 -0.04 -23.95 2.50
C ILE A 462 0.18 -25.43 2.16
N GLN A 463 0.05 -26.33 3.13
CA GLN A 463 0.20 -27.77 2.91
C GLN A 463 -0.76 -28.32 1.84
N GLN A 464 -1.97 -27.74 1.74
CA GLN A 464 -3.03 -28.21 0.85
C GLN A 464 -3.01 -27.56 -0.55
N ASN A 465 -2.48 -26.32 -0.65
CA ASN A 465 -2.67 -25.46 -1.83
C ASN A 465 -1.37 -24.98 -2.47
N ALA A 466 -0.21 -25.30 -1.92
CA ALA A 466 1.06 -24.89 -2.50
C ALA A 466 1.30 -25.59 -3.85
N GLN A 467 1.63 -24.80 -4.88
CA GLN A 467 1.98 -25.31 -6.21
C GLN A 467 3.45 -25.77 -6.29
N TYR A 468 4.28 -25.30 -5.39
CA TYR A 468 5.69 -25.63 -5.28
C TYR A 468 5.96 -26.47 -4.03
N PRO A 469 6.99 -27.32 -4.00
CA PRO A 469 7.44 -27.94 -2.77
C PRO A 469 7.89 -26.86 -1.77
N LEU A 470 7.23 -26.81 -0.62
CA LEU A 470 7.51 -25.85 0.45
C LEU A 470 7.92 -26.56 1.73
N LYS A 471 8.89 -25.96 2.44
CA LYS A 471 9.31 -26.42 3.77
C LYS A 471 9.49 -25.22 4.69
N GLN A 472 8.78 -25.20 5.81
CA GLN A 472 9.03 -24.19 6.84
C GLN A 472 10.40 -24.41 7.47
N VAL A 473 11.25 -23.39 7.48
CA VAL A 473 12.64 -23.46 7.97
C VAL A 473 12.89 -22.56 9.18
N GLY A 474 11.95 -21.74 9.56
CA GLY A 474 12.07 -20.87 10.74
C GLY A 474 10.94 -19.85 10.85
N THR A 475 11.19 -18.89 11.71
CA THR A 475 10.36 -17.69 11.94
C THR A 475 11.33 -16.52 12.08
N ASP A 476 10.97 -15.35 11.55
CA ASP A 476 11.77 -14.15 11.75
C ASP A 476 11.42 -13.42 13.06
N ASP A 477 12.21 -12.40 13.41
CA ASP A 477 12.06 -11.63 14.66
C ASP A 477 10.77 -10.80 14.72
N ILE A 478 10.10 -10.62 13.58
CA ILE A 478 8.83 -9.86 13.46
C ILE A 478 7.62 -10.80 13.61
N GLY A 479 7.82 -12.12 13.42
CA GLY A 479 6.78 -13.15 13.57
C GLY A 479 6.26 -13.71 12.25
N PHE A 480 6.96 -13.52 11.13
CA PHE A 480 6.65 -14.24 9.91
C PHE A 480 7.22 -15.65 9.91
N ALA A 481 6.47 -16.63 9.45
CA ALA A 481 7.02 -17.93 9.09
C ALA A 481 7.91 -17.80 7.84
N ILE A 482 9.09 -18.41 7.88
CA ILE A 482 10.01 -18.48 6.75
C ILE A 482 9.88 -19.85 6.09
N TYR A 483 9.55 -19.86 4.79
CA TYR A 483 9.45 -21.05 3.98
C TYR A 483 10.57 -21.10 2.95
N GLN A 484 11.21 -22.26 2.81
CA GLN A 484 12.05 -22.61 1.68
C GLN A 484 11.13 -23.10 0.55
N ILE A 485 11.37 -22.60 -0.67
CA ILE A 485 10.63 -22.95 -1.89
C ILE A 485 11.58 -23.61 -2.90
N ASP A 486 11.18 -24.76 -3.45
CA ASP A 486 11.94 -25.45 -4.51
C ASP A 486 11.41 -25.02 -5.87
N LEU A 487 12.23 -24.25 -6.59
CA LEU A 487 11.96 -23.75 -7.95
C LEU A 487 12.88 -24.39 -8.99
N THR A 488 13.61 -25.45 -8.64
CA THR A 488 14.55 -26.11 -9.57
C THR A 488 13.80 -26.98 -10.59
N GLU A 489 14.36 -27.06 -11.80
CA GLU A 489 13.89 -28.02 -12.83
C GLU A 489 14.17 -29.44 -12.33
N LYS A 490 13.13 -30.30 -12.32
CA LYS A 490 13.25 -31.73 -11.93
C LYS A 490 13.56 -32.61 -13.12
#